data_676f0384f728880712f1cd1c52ea79f0
#
_entry.id   676f0384f728880712f1cd1c52ea79f0
#
_cell.length_a   1.000
_cell.length_b   1.000
_cell.length_c   1.000
_cell.angle_alpha   90.00
_cell.angle_beta   90.00
_cell.angle_gamma   90.00
#
_symmetry.space_group_name_H-M   'P 1'
#
loop_
_entity.id
_entity.type
_entity.pdbx_description
1 polymer ?
#
loop_
_entity_poly.entity_id
_entity_poly.type
_entity_poly.pdbx_seq_one_letter_code
_entity_poly.pdbx_strand_id
1 'polypeptide(L)'
;ADLTEVPVLDDFSVDLDALKNSDVAVVLANPNAPTGRALQRDDIASLVDSNSDRLVVVDEAYFGFGAESSVPLVADHDNLIVTRSLSKSHALAGMRVGYAIAQADLIEGLSRVKDSFNSYPLDAVAQAAATAAMEDRQWLKQATQSVCDVREAMGAGLEAVGFEVLPSHGNFIFTQHKSLPGKKIFDALRARDILVRRWDKQRIENWLRISVGTMSQAEQLLVVMREIVSAETG
;
A
#
# COMPACT_ATOMS: atom_id res chain seq x y z
N ALA A 1 21.36 3.02 -12.77
CA ALA A 1 20.32 2.48 -13.64
C ALA A 1 19.38 3.63 -14.01
N ASP A 2 18.98 3.69 -15.26
CA ASP A 2 18.00 4.66 -15.73
C ASP A 2 16.62 4.20 -15.25
N LEU A 3 15.80 5.13 -14.75
CA LEU A 3 14.45 4.88 -14.26
C LEU A 3 13.45 5.48 -15.25
N THR A 4 12.51 4.65 -15.71
CA THR A 4 11.35 5.09 -16.47
C THR A 4 10.10 4.96 -15.61
N GLU A 5 9.40 6.06 -15.39
CA GLU A 5 8.13 6.05 -14.66
C GLU A 5 6.97 5.81 -15.65
N VAL A 6 6.13 4.81 -15.36
CA VAL A 6 4.88 4.57 -16.08
C VAL A 6 3.75 5.21 -15.27
N PRO A 7 3.10 6.28 -15.78
CA PRO A 7 2.01 6.93 -15.08
C PRO A 7 0.81 5.99 -14.92
N VAL A 8 0.12 6.09 -13.79
CA VAL A 8 -1.19 5.45 -13.64
C VAL A 8 -2.23 6.11 -14.53
N LEU A 9 -3.23 5.36 -14.96
CA LEU A 9 -4.35 5.82 -15.78
C LEU A 9 -5.20 6.88 -15.03
N ASP A 10 -6.16 7.48 -15.70
CA ASP A 10 -6.95 8.58 -15.13
C ASP A 10 -7.78 8.15 -13.90
N ASP A 11 -8.18 6.90 -13.85
CA ASP A 11 -8.86 6.30 -12.70
C ASP A 11 -7.90 5.79 -11.60
N PHE A 12 -6.61 6.09 -11.71
CA PHE A 12 -5.52 5.60 -10.85
C PHE A 12 -5.27 4.09 -10.91
N SER A 13 -5.74 3.39 -11.92
CA SER A 13 -5.32 2.01 -12.19
C SER A 13 -3.92 1.97 -12.81
N VAL A 14 -3.25 0.83 -12.68
CA VAL A 14 -1.95 0.59 -13.29
C VAL A 14 -2.13 0.33 -14.79
N ASP A 15 -1.32 0.97 -15.63
CA ASP A 15 -1.25 0.70 -17.07
C ASP A 15 -0.47 -0.61 -17.30
N LEU A 16 -1.19 -1.73 -17.27
CA LEU A 16 -0.59 -3.06 -17.46
C LEU A 16 -0.03 -3.25 -18.87
N ASP A 17 -0.65 -2.65 -19.89
CA ASP A 17 -0.20 -2.80 -21.26
C ASP A 17 1.13 -2.09 -21.47
N ALA A 18 1.29 -0.89 -20.90
CA ALA A 18 2.58 -0.20 -20.90
C ALA A 18 3.66 -0.99 -20.17
N LEU A 19 3.34 -1.63 -19.04
CA LEU A 19 4.29 -2.46 -18.30
C LEU A 19 4.64 -3.75 -19.05
N LYS A 20 3.68 -4.41 -19.70
CA LYS A 20 3.91 -5.63 -20.49
C LYS A 20 4.80 -5.38 -21.71
N ASN A 21 4.69 -4.22 -22.32
CA ASN A 21 5.48 -3.82 -23.48
C ASN A 21 6.89 -3.31 -23.14
N SER A 22 7.27 -3.32 -21.86
CA SER A 22 8.60 -2.90 -21.39
C SER A 22 9.61 -4.04 -21.51
N ASP A 23 10.81 -3.74 -22.04
CA ASP A 23 11.92 -4.69 -22.11
C ASP A 23 12.86 -4.62 -20.88
N VAL A 24 12.63 -3.66 -19.97
CA VAL A 24 13.43 -3.49 -18.76
C VAL A 24 12.70 -4.03 -17.54
N ALA A 25 13.45 -4.29 -16.46
CA ALA A 25 12.88 -4.77 -15.20
C ALA A 25 11.72 -3.87 -14.73
N VAL A 26 10.63 -4.49 -14.27
CA VAL A 26 9.45 -3.80 -13.75
C VAL A 26 9.44 -3.88 -12.22
N VAL A 27 9.22 -2.74 -11.57
CA VAL A 27 9.00 -2.66 -10.13
C VAL A 27 7.66 -1.98 -9.88
N LEU A 28 6.74 -2.65 -9.20
CA LEU A 28 5.43 -2.09 -8.87
C LEU A 28 5.02 -2.41 -7.44
N ALA A 29 4.29 -1.49 -6.81
CA ALA A 29 3.65 -1.72 -5.52
C ALA A 29 2.24 -2.28 -5.71
N ASN A 30 1.92 -3.41 -5.07
CA ASN A 30 0.61 -4.03 -5.10
C ASN A 30 0.21 -4.54 -3.70
N PRO A 31 -0.68 -3.85 -2.97
CA PRO A 31 -1.43 -2.62 -3.31
C PRO A 31 -0.56 -1.38 -3.52
N ASN A 32 -1.00 -0.50 -4.43
CA ASN A 32 -0.33 0.75 -4.71
C ASN A 32 -0.53 1.79 -3.59
N ALA A 33 0.48 2.62 -3.33
CA ALA A 33 0.35 3.80 -2.48
C ALA A 33 0.68 5.07 -3.28
N PRO A 34 -0.13 6.13 -3.20
CA PRO A 34 -1.17 6.43 -2.19
C PRO A 34 -2.59 5.96 -2.55
N THR A 35 -2.83 5.36 -3.70
CA THR A 35 -4.18 5.10 -4.22
C THR A 35 -4.92 3.99 -3.47
N GLY A 36 -4.21 3.00 -2.94
CA GLY A 36 -4.79 1.82 -2.31
C GLY A 36 -5.25 0.74 -3.30
N ARG A 37 -5.24 1.03 -4.59
CA ARG A 37 -5.66 0.07 -5.62
C ARG A 37 -4.74 -1.13 -5.68
N ALA A 38 -5.29 -2.29 -6.00
CA ALA A 38 -4.54 -3.51 -6.22
C ALA A 38 -4.92 -4.14 -7.57
N LEU A 39 -3.93 -4.75 -8.20
CA LEU A 39 -4.10 -5.68 -9.30
C LEU A 39 -4.51 -7.05 -8.75
N GLN A 40 -5.25 -7.79 -9.54
CA GLN A 40 -5.56 -9.19 -9.25
C GLN A 40 -4.31 -10.05 -9.51
N ARG A 41 -4.28 -11.23 -8.93
CA ARG A 41 -3.15 -12.16 -9.13
C ARG A 41 -2.96 -12.54 -10.58
N ASP A 42 -4.05 -12.73 -11.33
CA ASP A 42 -4.02 -13.05 -12.76
C ASP A 42 -3.42 -11.92 -13.60
N ASP A 43 -3.62 -10.66 -13.21
CA ASP A 43 -2.98 -9.50 -13.85
C ASP A 43 -1.46 -9.55 -13.67
N ILE A 44 -1.01 -9.87 -12.44
CA ILE A 44 0.42 -10.03 -12.13
C ILE A 44 1.00 -11.22 -12.88
N ALA A 45 0.30 -12.37 -12.91
CA ALA A 45 0.73 -13.53 -13.69
C ALA A 45 0.92 -13.16 -15.17
N SER A 46 -0.08 -12.52 -15.77
CA SER A 46 -0.01 -12.06 -17.16
C SER A 46 1.13 -11.07 -17.43
N LEU A 47 1.49 -10.22 -16.46
CA LEU A 47 2.65 -9.34 -16.55
C LEU A 47 3.97 -10.10 -16.50
N VAL A 48 4.09 -11.09 -15.62
CA VAL A 48 5.30 -11.92 -15.46
C VAL A 48 5.50 -12.79 -16.70
N ASP A 49 4.43 -13.41 -17.22
CA ASP A 49 4.43 -14.27 -18.40
C ASP A 49 4.77 -13.52 -19.70
N SER A 50 4.50 -12.20 -19.75
CA SER A 50 4.69 -11.43 -20.99
C SER A 50 6.14 -11.36 -21.45
N ASN A 51 7.11 -11.57 -20.56
CA ASN A 51 8.53 -11.67 -20.91
C ASN A 51 9.29 -12.38 -19.78
N SER A 52 9.64 -13.66 -19.98
CA SER A 52 10.32 -14.50 -18.99
C SER A 52 11.76 -14.06 -18.66
N ASP A 53 12.40 -13.32 -19.56
CA ASP A 53 13.77 -12.82 -19.35
C ASP A 53 13.80 -11.51 -18.56
N ARG A 54 12.62 -10.92 -18.33
CA ARG A 54 12.47 -9.65 -17.63
C ARG A 54 12.12 -9.86 -16.17
N LEU A 55 12.91 -9.30 -15.27
CA LEU A 55 12.61 -9.33 -13.83
C LEU A 55 11.37 -8.47 -13.50
N VAL A 56 10.46 -9.04 -12.72
CA VAL A 56 9.32 -8.34 -12.14
C VAL A 56 9.43 -8.36 -10.61
N VAL A 57 9.40 -7.19 -9.99
CA VAL A 57 9.38 -7.03 -8.53
C VAL A 57 8.03 -6.47 -8.11
N VAL A 58 7.32 -7.23 -7.28
CA VAL A 58 6.03 -6.83 -6.70
C VAL A 58 6.23 -6.52 -5.22
N ASP A 59 6.05 -5.25 -4.86
CA ASP A 59 6.12 -4.80 -3.47
C ASP A 59 4.76 -4.95 -2.79
N GLU A 60 4.62 -5.99 -1.96
CA GLU A 60 3.45 -6.26 -1.14
C GLU A 60 3.58 -5.68 0.29
N ALA A 61 4.11 -4.46 0.44
CA ALA A 61 4.25 -3.84 1.77
C ALA A 61 2.91 -3.68 2.50
N TYR A 62 1.79 -3.68 1.77
CA TYR A 62 0.43 -3.62 2.31
C TYR A 62 -0.30 -4.97 2.24
N PHE A 63 0.41 -6.10 2.26
CA PHE A 63 -0.23 -7.42 2.28
C PHE A 63 -1.08 -7.60 3.55
N GLY A 64 -2.14 -8.42 3.43
CA GLY A 64 -3.05 -8.74 4.52
C GLY A 64 -4.28 -7.84 4.63
N PHE A 65 -4.35 -6.74 3.88
CA PHE A 65 -5.49 -5.80 3.93
C PHE A 65 -6.51 -5.99 2.79
N GLY A 66 -6.59 -7.19 2.23
CA GLY A 66 -7.65 -7.57 1.29
C GLY A 66 -7.20 -7.78 -0.16
N ALA A 67 -5.98 -7.42 -0.55
CA ALA A 67 -5.44 -7.77 -1.85
C ALA A 67 -5.03 -9.25 -1.92
N GLU A 68 -5.14 -9.84 -3.09
CA GLU A 68 -4.55 -11.15 -3.37
C GLU A 68 -3.02 -11.05 -3.39
N SER A 69 -2.36 -12.07 -2.87
CA SER A 69 -0.90 -12.13 -2.90
C SER A 69 -0.37 -12.76 -4.19
N SER A 70 0.72 -12.23 -4.68
CA SER A 70 1.49 -12.78 -5.80
C SER A 70 2.46 -13.91 -5.38
N VAL A 71 2.61 -14.19 -4.09
CA VAL A 71 3.52 -15.23 -3.57
C VAL A 71 3.28 -16.61 -4.19
N PRO A 72 2.03 -17.08 -4.41
CA PRO A 72 1.80 -18.35 -5.07
C PRO A 72 2.41 -18.48 -6.48
N LEU A 73 2.55 -17.36 -7.19
CA LEU A 73 3.14 -17.34 -8.54
C LEU A 73 4.64 -17.62 -8.54
N VAL A 74 5.33 -17.40 -7.41
CA VAL A 74 6.79 -17.61 -7.31
C VAL A 74 7.19 -19.05 -7.59
N ALA A 75 6.31 -20.04 -7.33
CA ALA A 75 6.60 -21.43 -7.57
C ALA A 75 6.84 -21.76 -9.06
N ASP A 76 6.17 -21.02 -9.95
CA ASP A 76 6.14 -21.30 -11.39
C ASP A 76 6.87 -20.24 -12.23
N HIS A 77 7.46 -19.20 -11.58
CA HIS A 77 8.09 -18.08 -12.30
C HIS A 77 9.47 -17.74 -11.73
N ASP A 78 10.50 -17.96 -12.53
CA ASP A 78 11.91 -17.71 -12.15
C ASP A 78 12.27 -16.21 -12.18
N ASN A 79 11.44 -15.38 -12.79
CA ASN A 79 11.63 -13.95 -12.99
C ASN A 79 10.79 -13.05 -12.04
N LEU A 80 10.17 -13.63 -10.99
CA LEU A 80 9.35 -12.91 -10.03
C LEU A 80 10.01 -12.80 -8.66
N ILE A 81 10.06 -11.57 -8.13
CA ILE A 81 10.38 -11.29 -6.73
C ILE A 81 9.16 -10.63 -6.07
N VAL A 82 8.72 -11.16 -4.95
CA VAL A 82 7.72 -10.52 -4.08
C VAL A 82 8.40 -10.01 -2.83
N THR A 83 8.27 -8.72 -2.53
CA THR A 83 8.81 -8.13 -1.30
C THR A 83 7.70 -7.85 -0.30
N ARG A 84 7.98 -8.02 0.99
CA ARG A 84 7.07 -7.73 2.10
C ARG A 84 7.75 -7.01 3.24
N SER A 85 6.97 -6.30 4.03
CA SER A 85 7.42 -5.61 5.22
C SER A 85 6.54 -5.97 6.41
N LEU A 86 7.15 -6.14 7.59
CA LEU A 86 6.40 -6.29 8.86
C LEU A 86 5.93 -4.94 9.41
N SER A 87 6.27 -3.85 8.74
CA SER A 87 5.97 -2.47 9.20
C SER A 87 4.48 -2.14 9.27
N LYS A 88 3.64 -2.78 8.44
CA LYS A 88 2.21 -2.46 8.31
C LYS A 88 1.34 -3.55 8.92
N SER A 89 1.25 -4.70 8.28
CA SER A 89 0.39 -5.81 8.69
C SER A 89 0.71 -6.35 10.10
N HIS A 90 1.98 -6.33 10.52
CA HIS A 90 2.44 -6.79 11.84
C HIS A 90 2.69 -5.67 12.84
N ALA A 91 2.40 -4.41 12.49
CA ALA A 91 2.62 -3.24 13.35
C ALA A 91 4.07 -3.06 13.87
N LEU A 92 5.07 -3.61 13.16
CA LEU A 92 6.48 -3.62 13.54
C LEU A 92 7.34 -2.60 12.76
N ALA A 93 6.79 -1.42 12.48
CA ALA A 93 7.50 -0.39 11.70
C ALA A 93 8.85 0.01 12.33
N GLY A 94 8.95 0.02 13.65
CA GLY A 94 10.18 0.35 14.39
C GLY A 94 11.28 -0.71 14.28
N MET A 95 10.94 -1.98 14.01
CA MET A 95 11.90 -3.10 13.91
C MET A 95 12.63 -3.15 12.57
N ARG A 96 12.20 -2.40 11.56
CA ARG A 96 12.84 -2.30 10.24
C ARG A 96 13.04 -3.63 9.52
N VAL A 97 12.12 -4.58 9.66
CA VAL A 97 12.17 -5.90 9.04
C VAL A 97 11.32 -5.95 7.78
N GLY A 98 11.92 -6.41 6.71
CA GLY A 98 11.31 -6.79 5.45
C GLY A 98 11.97 -8.05 4.91
N TYR A 99 11.33 -8.70 3.95
CA TYR A 99 11.84 -9.93 3.33
C TYR A 99 11.40 -10.02 1.88
N ALA A 100 12.14 -10.81 1.11
CA ALA A 100 11.82 -11.15 -0.27
C ALA A 100 11.49 -12.64 -0.38
N ILE A 101 10.62 -12.97 -1.32
CA ILE A 101 10.23 -14.32 -1.70
C ILE A 101 10.44 -14.43 -3.21
N ALA A 102 11.29 -15.36 -3.63
CA ALA A 102 11.60 -15.60 -5.04
C ALA A 102 12.22 -17.00 -5.18
N GLN A 103 12.50 -17.43 -6.41
CA GLN A 103 13.30 -18.63 -6.68
C GLN A 103 14.74 -18.49 -6.16
N ALA A 104 15.38 -19.63 -5.91
CA ALA A 104 16.65 -19.69 -5.20
C ALA A 104 17.76 -18.83 -5.82
N ASP A 105 17.88 -18.80 -7.14
CA ASP A 105 18.91 -18.04 -7.86
C ASP A 105 18.76 -16.52 -7.65
N LEU A 106 17.52 -16.02 -7.64
CA LEU A 106 17.24 -14.61 -7.35
C LEU A 106 17.54 -14.27 -5.89
N ILE A 107 17.21 -15.16 -4.95
CA ILE A 107 17.53 -14.98 -3.52
C ILE A 107 19.04 -15.01 -3.31
N GLU A 108 19.78 -15.89 -4.00
CA GLU A 108 21.25 -15.89 -3.93
C GLU A 108 21.83 -14.58 -4.44
N GLY A 109 21.33 -14.06 -5.57
CA GLY A 109 21.73 -12.76 -6.10
C GLY A 109 21.50 -11.62 -5.12
N LEU A 110 20.29 -11.55 -4.51
CA LEU A 110 19.98 -10.56 -3.47
C LEU A 110 20.89 -10.70 -2.24
N SER A 111 21.20 -11.92 -1.83
CA SER A 111 22.07 -12.19 -0.69
C SER A 111 23.50 -11.72 -0.94
N ARG A 112 24.05 -11.97 -2.13
CA ARG A 112 25.39 -11.47 -2.53
C ARG A 112 25.47 -9.95 -2.48
N VAL A 113 24.45 -9.25 -2.98
CA VAL A 113 24.40 -7.78 -2.92
C VAL A 113 24.28 -7.30 -1.48
N LYS A 114 23.39 -7.88 -0.69
CA LYS A 114 23.20 -7.57 0.73
C LYS A 114 24.52 -7.76 1.50
N ASP A 115 25.20 -8.89 1.33
CA ASP A 115 26.41 -9.22 2.08
C ASP A 115 27.61 -8.37 1.69
N SER A 116 27.67 -7.88 0.46
CA SER A 116 28.69 -6.92 0.03
C SER A 116 28.45 -5.49 0.56
N PHE A 117 27.23 -5.18 0.99
CA PHE A 117 26.84 -3.87 1.51
C PHE A 117 26.69 -3.87 3.04
N ASN A 118 25.96 -4.84 3.61
CA ASN A 118 25.76 -5.02 5.05
C ASN A 118 25.42 -6.48 5.36
N SER A 119 26.38 -7.24 5.91
CA SER A 119 26.20 -8.65 6.23
C SER A 119 25.28 -8.91 7.41
N TYR A 120 25.09 -7.92 8.30
CA TYR A 120 24.30 -8.05 9.55
C TYR A 120 23.22 -6.96 9.63
N PRO A 121 22.23 -6.93 8.69
CA PRO A 121 21.27 -5.83 8.61
C PRO A 121 20.24 -5.82 9.75
N LEU A 122 19.99 -6.96 10.40
CA LEU A 122 19.01 -7.11 11.45
C LEU A 122 19.67 -7.46 12.78
N ASP A 123 19.38 -6.68 13.81
CA ASP A 123 19.80 -6.99 15.17
C ASP A 123 19.00 -8.15 15.79
N ALA A 124 19.47 -8.70 16.91
CA ALA A 124 18.86 -9.86 17.56
C ALA A 124 17.44 -9.59 18.06
N VAL A 125 17.13 -8.35 18.48
CA VAL A 125 15.79 -7.97 18.98
C VAL A 125 14.82 -7.93 17.80
N ALA A 126 15.22 -7.33 16.68
CA ALA A 126 14.41 -7.29 15.46
C ALA A 126 14.11 -8.70 14.93
N GLN A 127 15.11 -9.60 14.94
CA GLN A 127 14.92 -11.00 14.53
C GLN A 127 13.94 -11.74 15.45
N ALA A 128 14.10 -11.64 16.77
CA ALA A 128 13.21 -12.28 17.73
C ALA A 128 11.76 -11.75 17.62
N ALA A 129 11.60 -10.42 17.50
CA ALA A 129 10.30 -9.81 17.32
C ALA A 129 9.63 -10.22 16.00
N ALA A 130 10.38 -10.29 14.90
CA ALA A 130 9.88 -10.74 13.60
C ALA A 130 9.42 -12.20 13.66
N THR A 131 10.23 -13.08 14.27
CA THR A 131 9.90 -14.51 14.43
C THR A 131 8.60 -14.68 15.18
N ALA A 132 8.48 -14.07 16.38
CA ALA A 132 7.28 -14.16 17.20
C ALA A 132 6.04 -13.61 16.46
N ALA A 133 6.17 -12.50 15.74
CA ALA A 133 5.07 -11.91 15.00
C ALA A 133 4.62 -12.77 13.80
N MET A 134 5.54 -13.44 13.12
CA MET A 134 5.21 -14.34 11.99
C MET A 134 4.58 -15.64 12.47
N GLU A 135 4.88 -16.10 13.67
CA GLU A 135 4.26 -17.27 14.30
C GLU A 135 2.82 -16.99 14.76
N ASP A 136 2.51 -15.76 15.18
CA ASP A 136 1.16 -15.37 15.63
C ASP A 136 0.23 -15.02 14.46
N ARG A 137 -0.10 -16.06 13.70
CA ARG A 137 -1.02 -15.94 12.55
C ARG A 137 -2.43 -15.53 12.95
N GLN A 138 -2.85 -15.88 14.15
CA GLN A 138 -4.19 -15.54 14.65
C GLN A 138 -4.30 -14.03 14.89
N TRP A 139 -3.33 -13.45 15.57
CA TRP A 139 -3.27 -12.01 15.77
C TRP A 139 -3.22 -11.25 14.43
N LEU A 140 -2.36 -11.68 13.51
CA LEU A 140 -2.26 -11.06 12.19
C LEU A 140 -3.62 -11.03 11.48
N LYS A 141 -4.34 -12.17 11.44
CA LYS A 141 -5.66 -12.26 10.81
C LYS A 141 -6.67 -11.32 11.48
N GLN A 142 -6.71 -11.28 12.81
CA GLN A 142 -7.63 -10.42 13.56
C GLN A 142 -7.31 -8.94 13.36
N ALA A 143 -6.05 -8.56 13.46
CA ALA A 143 -5.61 -7.18 13.32
C ALA A 143 -5.87 -6.64 11.91
N THR A 144 -5.54 -7.41 10.87
CA THR A 144 -5.76 -6.98 9.47
C THR A 144 -7.25 -6.94 9.13
N GLN A 145 -8.06 -7.89 9.63
CA GLN A 145 -9.52 -7.86 9.44
C GLN A 145 -10.14 -6.63 10.10
N SER A 146 -9.75 -6.33 11.35
CA SER A 146 -10.23 -5.12 12.04
C SER A 146 -9.93 -3.84 11.25
N VAL A 147 -8.75 -3.75 10.63
CA VAL A 147 -8.42 -2.61 9.75
C VAL A 147 -9.33 -2.57 8.52
N CYS A 148 -9.62 -3.71 7.90
CA CYS A 148 -10.53 -3.78 6.76
C CYS A 148 -11.95 -3.31 7.14
N ASP A 149 -12.48 -3.79 8.27
CA ASP A 149 -13.82 -3.43 8.76
C ASP A 149 -13.94 -1.92 9.04
N VAL A 150 -12.93 -1.35 9.71
CA VAL A 150 -12.90 0.10 9.98
C VAL A 150 -12.73 0.90 8.70
N ARG A 151 -11.91 0.43 7.75
CA ARG A 151 -11.72 1.08 6.44
C ARG A 151 -13.04 1.19 5.67
N GLU A 152 -13.81 0.10 5.63
CA GLU A 152 -15.11 0.06 4.96
C GLU A 152 -16.10 1.03 5.61
N ALA A 153 -16.22 1.01 6.94
CA ALA A 153 -17.08 1.93 7.67
C ALA A 153 -16.68 3.40 7.46
N MET A 154 -15.37 3.69 7.49
CA MET A 154 -14.84 5.02 7.27
C MET A 154 -15.08 5.49 5.83
N GLY A 155 -14.92 4.61 4.84
CA GLY A 155 -15.21 4.89 3.43
C GLY A 155 -16.67 5.27 3.22
N ALA A 156 -17.60 4.43 3.67
CA ALA A 156 -19.03 4.70 3.59
C ALA A 156 -19.43 6.00 4.30
N GLY A 157 -18.84 6.29 5.45
CA GLY A 157 -19.08 7.54 6.19
C GLY A 157 -18.58 8.78 5.46
N LEU A 158 -17.46 8.71 4.75
CA LEU A 158 -16.93 9.79 3.92
C LEU A 158 -17.79 10.01 2.66
N GLU A 159 -18.21 8.95 1.99
CA GLU A 159 -19.10 9.03 0.82
C GLU A 159 -20.44 9.71 1.19
N ALA A 160 -20.99 9.41 2.36
CA ALA A 160 -22.22 10.01 2.87
C ALA A 160 -22.12 11.53 3.08
N VAL A 161 -20.92 12.10 3.18
CA VAL A 161 -20.68 13.54 3.32
C VAL A 161 -20.02 14.17 2.09
N GLY A 162 -20.16 13.52 0.93
CA GLY A 162 -19.81 14.09 -0.37
C GLY A 162 -18.38 13.82 -0.85
N PHE A 163 -17.65 12.92 -0.21
CA PHE A 163 -16.34 12.50 -0.72
C PHE A 163 -16.47 11.43 -1.80
N GLU A 164 -15.52 11.43 -2.69
CA GLU A 164 -15.17 10.32 -3.54
C GLU A 164 -14.09 9.50 -2.82
N VAL A 165 -14.26 8.19 -2.73
CA VAL A 165 -13.33 7.28 -2.05
C VAL A 165 -12.87 6.23 -3.03
N LEU A 166 -11.56 6.10 -3.26
CA LEU A 166 -11.04 5.03 -4.10
C LEU A 166 -11.09 3.68 -3.35
N PRO A 167 -11.38 2.58 -4.07
CA PRO A 167 -11.21 1.25 -3.51
C PRO A 167 -9.79 1.06 -2.96
N SER A 168 -9.68 0.61 -1.72
CA SER A 168 -8.39 0.45 -1.07
C SER A 168 -8.18 -0.96 -0.53
N HIS A 169 -6.99 -1.48 -0.76
CA HIS A 169 -6.45 -2.72 -0.18
C HIS A 169 -5.24 -2.44 0.71
N GLY A 170 -5.13 -1.20 1.22
CA GLY A 170 -4.13 -0.81 2.19
C GLY A 170 -4.76 -0.51 3.57
N ASN A 171 -3.92 -0.13 4.54
CA ASN A 171 -4.37 0.36 5.85
C ASN A 171 -4.63 1.87 5.83
N PHE A 172 -5.15 2.38 4.71
CA PHE A 172 -5.48 3.79 4.51
C PHE A 172 -6.59 3.91 3.46
N ILE A 173 -7.21 5.09 3.41
CA ILE A 173 -8.15 5.52 2.36
C ILE A 173 -7.49 6.64 1.56
N PHE A 174 -7.74 6.68 0.24
CA PHE A 174 -7.41 7.77 -0.64
C PHE A 174 -8.71 8.39 -1.15
N THR A 175 -8.93 9.67 -0.82
CA THR A 175 -10.22 10.31 -0.97
C THR A 175 -10.09 11.79 -1.29
N GLN A 176 -11.08 12.35 -2.01
CA GLN A 176 -11.24 13.80 -2.23
C GLN A 176 -12.70 14.19 -2.04
N HIS A 177 -12.97 15.45 -1.67
CA HIS A 177 -14.32 15.96 -1.65
C HIS A 177 -14.70 16.49 -3.04
N LYS A 178 -15.95 16.25 -3.45
CA LYS A 178 -16.42 16.57 -4.82
C LYS A 178 -16.41 18.07 -5.16
N SER A 179 -16.50 18.94 -4.17
CA SER A 179 -16.57 20.41 -4.37
C SER A 179 -15.60 21.22 -3.53
N LEU A 180 -15.06 20.68 -2.43
CA LEU A 180 -14.14 21.40 -1.56
C LEU A 180 -12.69 21.09 -1.91
N PRO A 181 -11.82 22.13 -2.00
CA PRO A 181 -10.40 21.92 -2.23
C PRO A 181 -9.75 21.07 -1.12
N GLY A 182 -8.95 20.07 -1.49
CA GLY A 182 -8.26 19.20 -0.54
C GLY A 182 -7.37 19.96 0.45
N LYS A 183 -6.79 21.08 0.02
CA LYS A 183 -5.99 21.94 0.92
C LYS A 183 -6.82 22.54 2.06
N LYS A 184 -8.04 23.00 1.80
CA LYS A 184 -8.91 23.54 2.85
C LYS A 184 -9.25 22.48 3.90
N ILE A 185 -9.62 21.29 3.45
CA ILE A 185 -9.94 20.15 4.34
C ILE A 185 -8.70 19.77 5.14
N PHE A 186 -7.54 19.67 4.49
CA PHE A 186 -6.26 19.35 5.13
C PHE A 186 -5.92 20.36 6.25
N ASP A 187 -6.03 21.65 5.97
CA ASP A 187 -5.72 22.72 6.95
C ASP A 187 -6.73 22.72 8.12
N ALA A 188 -8.02 22.49 7.83
CA ALA A 188 -9.08 22.40 8.83
C ALA A 188 -8.95 21.18 9.76
N LEU A 189 -8.51 20.03 9.22
CA LEU A 189 -8.17 18.84 10.00
C LEU A 189 -6.97 19.08 10.90
N ARG A 190 -5.91 19.69 10.34
CA ARG A 190 -4.68 19.99 11.07
C ARG A 190 -4.92 20.96 12.22
N ALA A 191 -5.80 21.96 12.05
CA ALA A 191 -6.20 22.87 13.12
C ALA A 191 -6.97 22.18 14.27
N ARG A 192 -7.39 20.93 14.07
CA ARG A 192 -8.07 20.07 15.06
C ARG A 192 -7.20 18.88 15.49
N ASP A 193 -5.88 18.98 15.30
CA ASP A 193 -4.89 17.96 15.63
C ASP A 193 -5.09 16.59 14.91
N ILE A 194 -5.79 16.60 13.77
CA ILE A 194 -5.98 15.42 12.91
C ILE A 194 -4.99 15.51 11.75
N LEU A 195 -4.02 14.60 11.73
CA LEU A 195 -2.98 14.58 10.73
C LEU A 195 -3.29 13.59 9.62
N VAL A 196 -3.43 14.10 8.39
CA VAL A 196 -3.58 13.31 7.18
C VAL A 196 -2.45 13.63 6.20
N ARG A 197 -2.31 12.85 5.15
CA ARG A 197 -1.32 13.14 4.11
C ARG A 197 -1.97 13.78 2.89
N ARG A 198 -1.36 14.84 2.36
CA ARG A 198 -1.70 15.53 1.12
C ARG A 198 -0.42 15.81 0.32
N TRP A 199 -0.53 15.93 -0.99
CA TRP A 199 0.58 16.29 -1.89
C TRP A 199 0.21 17.52 -2.72
N ASP A 200 1.16 18.43 -2.92
CA ASP A 200 1.07 19.54 -3.88
C ASP A 200 1.57 19.06 -5.25
N LYS A 201 0.89 18.04 -5.81
CA LYS A 201 1.17 17.49 -7.14
C LYS A 201 -0.09 17.52 -7.97
N GLN A 202 0.03 17.93 -9.23
CA GLN A 202 -1.05 17.86 -10.22
C GLN A 202 -1.73 16.49 -10.19
N ARG A 203 -3.03 16.42 -10.41
CA ARG A 203 -3.94 15.27 -10.31
C ARG A 203 -4.28 14.81 -8.89
N ILE A 204 -3.41 15.01 -7.89
CA ILE A 204 -3.65 14.52 -6.52
C ILE A 204 -3.65 15.63 -5.46
N GLU A 205 -3.60 16.89 -5.86
CA GLU A 205 -3.59 18.05 -4.94
C GLU A 205 -4.87 18.17 -4.11
N ASN A 206 -5.98 17.62 -4.57
CA ASN A 206 -7.24 17.59 -3.82
C ASN A 206 -7.48 16.27 -3.07
N TRP A 207 -6.61 15.29 -3.27
CA TRP A 207 -6.72 14.00 -2.61
C TRP A 207 -6.01 14.00 -1.27
N LEU A 208 -6.63 13.31 -0.32
CA LEU A 208 -6.10 13.07 1.02
C LEU A 208 -5.88 11.57 1.21
N ARG A 209 -4.72 11.18 1.74
CA ARG A 209 -4.53 9.83 2.25
C ARG A 209 -4.72 9.84 3.77
N ILE A 210 -5.68 9.07 4.23
CA ILE A 210 -6.09 8.98 5.63
C ILE A 210 -5.79 7.56 6.11
N SER A 211 -4.90 7.42 7.10
CA SER A 211 -4.61 6.12 7.70
C SER A 211 -5.82 5.61 8.49
N VAL A 212 -6.08 4.32 8.40
CA VAL A 212 -7.12 3.65 9.18
C VAL A 212 -6.62 3.47 10.61
N GLY A 213 -7.37 3.98 11.55
CA GLY A 213 -7.14 3.83 12.99
C GLY A 213 -8.12 2.83 13.62
N THR A 214 -8.50 3.07 14.88
CA THR A 214 -9.56 2.33 15.55
C THR A 214 -10.95 2.81 15.09
N MET A 215 -12.01 2.04 15.34
CA MET A 215 -13.38 2.45 15.02
C MET A 215 -13.73 3.79 15.69
N SER A 216 -13.37 3.98 16.95
CA SER A 216 -13.62 5.26 17.66
C SER A 216 -12.90 6.45 17.00
N GLN A 217 -11.67 6.24 16.51
CA GLN A 217 -10.95 7.30 15.77
C GLN A 217 -11.59 7.59 14.41
N ALA A 218 -12.10 6.57 13.73
CA ALA A 218 -12.85 6.75 12.49
C ALA A 218 -14.15 7.53 12.71
N GLU A 219 -14.90 7.21 13.76
CA GLU A 219 -16.11 7.94 14.14
C GLU A 219 -15.82 9.41 14.46
N GLN A 220 -14.77 9.68 15.24
CA GLN A 220 -14.34 11.06 15.54
C GLN A 220 -13.96 11.82 14.25
N LEU A 221 -13.19 11.20 13.37
CA LEU A 221 -12.84 11.79 12.07
C LEU A 221 -14.11 12.13 11.26
N LEU A 222 -15.07 11.22 11.19
CA LEU A 222 -16.31 11.43 10.44
C LEU A 222 -17.17 12.57 11.03
N VAL A 223 -17.20 12.75 12.35
CA VAL A 223 -17.84 13.91 12.98
C VAL A 223 -17.18 15.20 12.52
N VAL A 224 -15.85 15.27 12.63
CA VAL A 224 -15.08 16.46 12.23
C VAL A 224 -15.23 16.75 10.72
N MET A 225 -15.24 15.71 9.88
CA MET A 225 -15.45 15.89 8.43
C MET A 225 -16.81 16.50 8.11
N ARG A 226 -17.90 16.06 8.78
CA ARG A 226 -19.24 16.65 8.63
C ARG A 226 -19.26 18.12 9.02
N GLU A 227 -18.62 18.48 10.14
CA GLU A 227 -18.52 19.87 10.59
C GLU A 227 -17.78 20.74 9.56
N ILE A 228 -16.63 20.26 9.04
CA ILE A 228 -15.86 21.00 8.02
C ILE A 228 -16.69 21.21 6.76
N VAL A 229 -17.33 20.16 6.25
CA VAL A 229 -18.15 20.25 5.05
C VAL A 229 -19.32 21.20 5.26
N SER A 230 -20.05 21.10 6.39
CA SER A 230 -21.18 21.98 6.69
C SER A 230 -20.77 23.46 6.81
N ALA A 231 -19.63 23.75 7.40
CA ALA A 231 -19.13 25.13 7.55
C ALA A 231 -18.68 25.77 6.23
N GLU A 232 -18.33 24.96 5.23
CA GLU A 232 -17.85 25.43 3.93
C GLU A 232 -18.94 25.44 2.83
N THR A 233 -20.09 24.80 3.07
CA THR A 233 -21.20 24.69 2.11
C THR A 233 -22.45 25.47 2.52
N GLY A 234 -22.53 25.98 3.75
CA GLY A 234 -23.58 26.85 4.28
C GLY A 234 -23.19 28.30 4.22
#